data_55134db488f14612b0cf775ddf7ca681
#
_entry.id   55134db488f14612b0cf775ddf7ca681
#
_cell.length_a   1.000
_cell.length_b   1.000
_cell.length_c   1.000
_cell.angle_alpha   90.00
_cell.angle_beta   90.00
_cell.angle_gamma   90.00
#
_symmetry.space_group_name_H-M   'P 1'
#
loop_
_entity.id
_entity.type
_entity.pdbx_description
1 polymer ?
#
loop_
_entity_poly.entity_id
_entity_poly.type
_entity_poly.pdbx_seq_one_letter_code
_entity_poly.pdbx_strand_id
1 'polypeptide(L)'
;MRKGNIDITFIIIIVLLAGSSLRSGMADPKQWLMEKLLLLPGIIIGLSLHEFGHAVVAYKLGDNTPKLQGRVTINPMAHIDWMGLAALFFCGFGWGQPVQINPYNFKHRRRDELFVSLAGVVMNLLVAVLFIIIAKVFVTATGGALNTTLAEGLWWIIYYAIQINFVLMIFNLIPCPPLDGFNIIAQIAGFGNTETYWRIYNYGSWFLIIIIVFGVAGMILTPCVSFLMNIVWGILF
;
A
#
# COMPACT_ATOMS: atom_id res chain seq x y z
N MET A 1 12.33 18.60 13.65
CA MET A 1 11.13 18.12 12.92
C MET A 1 10.34 19.32 12.41
N ARG A 2 10.48 19.68 11.14
CA ARG A 2 9.56 20.64 10.53
C ARG A 2 8.21 19.94 10.43
N LYS A 3 7.18 20.42 11.12
CA LYS A 3 5.79 20.15 10.76
C LYS A 3 5.67 20.61 9.29
N GLY A 4 5.59 19.65 8.37
CA GLY A 4 5.37 19.97 6.96
C GLY A 4 4.03 20.68 6.89
N ASN A 5 4.03 21.97 6.61
CA ASN A 5 2.82 22.64 6.18
C ASN A 5 2.33 21.84 4.97
N ILE A 6 1.16 21.23 5.11
CA ILE A 6 0.50 20.58 3.96
C ILE A 6 0.34 21.71 2.95
N ASP A 7 1.01 21.56 1.80
CA ASP A 7 1.01 22.59 0.77
C ASP A 7 -0.43 22.70 0.24
N ILE A 8 -0.90 23.93 0.11
CA ILE A 8 -2.26 24.22 -0.36
C ILE A 8 -2.51 23.56 -1.72
N THR A 9 -1.47 23.44 -2.54
CA THR A 9 -1.49 22.75 -3.84
C THR A 9 -1.80 21.26 -3.68
N PHE A 10 -1.23 20.60 -2.64
CA PHE A 10 -1.53 19.21 -2.33
C PHE A 10 -2.99 19.02 -1.93
N ILE A 11 -3.53 19.93 -1.11
CA ILE A 11 -4.96 19.92 -0.75
C ILE A 11 -5.84 20.07 -1.99
N ILE A 12 -5.51 21.01 -2.87
CA ILE A 12 -6.27 21.26 -4.11
C ILE A 12 -6.29 20.01 -4.98
N ILE A 13 -5.15 19.31 -5.14
CA ILE A 13 -5.06 18.08 -5.92
C ILE A 13 -5.94 16.98 -5.32
N ILE A 14 -5.89 16.78 -4.00
CA ILE A 14 -6.77 15.82 -3.32
C ILE A 14 -8.24 16.14 -3.56
N VAL A 15 -8.63 17.40 -3.44
CA VAL A 15 -10.02 17.83 -3.66
C VAL A 15 -10.45 17.59 -5.11
N LEU A 16 -9.58 17.84 -6.10
CA LEU A 16 -9.87 17.57 -7.50
C LEU A 16 -10.02 16.07 -7.80
N LEU A 17 -9.12 15.23 -7.24
CA LEU A 17 -9.20 13.77 -7.37
C LEU A 17 -10.44 13.21 -6.67
N ALA A 18 -10.77 13.67 -5.47
CA ALA A 18 -11.99 13.31 -4.76
C ALA A 18 -13.24 13.72 -5.56
N GLY A 19 -13.24 14.92 -6.11
CA GLY A 19 -14.33 15.42 -6.95
C GLY A 19 -14.57 14.55 -8.19
N SER A 20 -13.50 14.08 -8.85
CA SER A 20 -13.61 13.18 -10.00
C SER A 20 -14.18 11.80 -9.61
N SER A 21 -13.74 11.24 -8.50
CA SER A 21 -14.24 9.96 -7.97
C SER A 21 -15.70 10.06 -7.52
N LEU A 22 -16.06 11.12 -6.82
CA LEU A 22 -17.45 11.38 -6.43
C LEU A 22 -18.36 11.57 -7.65
N ARG A 23 -17.89 12.28 -8.67
CA ARG A 23 -18.65 12.47 -9.92
C ARG A 23 -18.92 11.14 -10.62
N SER A 24 -17.95 10.22 -10.66
CA SER A 24 -18.19 8.87 -11.19
C SER A 24 -19.17 8.07 -10.34
N GLY A 25 -19.14 8.23 -9.02
CA GLY A 25 -20.08 7.61 -8.09
C GLY A 25 -21.50 8.17 -8.12
N MET A 26 -21.72 9.38 -8.67
CA MET A 26 -23.06 9.98 -8.78
C MET A 26 -23.99 9.22 -9.75
N ALA A 27 -23.45 8.41 -10.65
CA ALA A 27 -24.24 7.59 -11.56
C ALA A 27 -24.96 6.45 -10.80
N ASP A 28 -24.28 5.80 -9.86
CA ASP A 28 -24.85 4.82 -8.92
C ASP A 28 -24.17 4.94 -7.55
N PRO A 29 -24.67 5.84 -6.69
CA PRO A 29 -24.08 6.09 -5.38
C PRO A 29 -24.09 4.87 -4.45
N LYS A 30 -25.10 4.00 -4.58
CA LYS A 30 -25.21 2.80 -3.76
C LYS A 30 -24.14 1.77 -4.14
N GLN A 31 -23.96 1.51 -5.42
CA GLN A 31 -22.94 0.60 -5.91
C GLN A 31 -21.54 1.13 -5.56
N TRP A 32 -21.26 2.40 -5.84
CA TRP A 32 -19.99 3.04 -5.52
C TRP A 32 -19.65 2.93 -4.02
N LEU A 33 -20.60 3.23 -3.13
CA LEU A 33 -20.38 3.13 -1.68
C LEU A 33 -20.12 1.68 -1.26
N MET A 34 -20.89 0.73 -1.80
CA MET A 34 -20.73 -0.69 -1.51
C MET A 34 -19.32 -1.19 -1.91
N GLU A 35 -18.87 -0.87 -3.12
CA GLU A 35 -17.54 -1.23 -3.58
C GLU A 35 -16.45 -0.66 -2.66
N LYS A 36 -16.58 0.61 -2.26
CA LYS A 36 -15.63 1.24 -1.32
C LYS A 36 -15.63 0.58 0.06
N LEU A 37 -16.79 0.20 0.58
CA LEU A 37 -16.91 -0.49 1.87
C LEU A 37 -16.31 -1.90 1.82
N LEU A 38 -16.52 -2.64 0.72
CA LEU A 38 -15.97 -3.98 0.52
C LEU A 38 -14.43 -3.97 0.33
N LEU A 39 -13.89 -2.87 -0.17
CA LEU A 39 -12.45 -2.67 -0.34
C LEU A 39 -11.73 -2.33 0.99
N LEU A 40 -12.41 -1.67 1.93
CA LEU A 40 -11.82 -1.17 3.18
C LEU A 40 -11.06 -2.22 4.01
N PRO A 41 -11.59 -3.44 4.24
CA PRO A 41 -10.87 -4.46 5.01
C PRO A 41 -9.51 -4.80 4.39
N GLY A 42 -9.46 -4.95 3.07
CA GLY A 42 -8.22 -5.21 2.34
C GLY A 42 -7.20 -4.08 2.45
N ILE A 43 -7.66 -2.84 2.38
CA ILE A 43 -6.82 -1.64 2.56
C ILE A 43 -6.23 -1.59 3.98
N ILE A 44 -7.08 -1.73 4.99
CA ILE A 44 -6.69 -1.64 6.40
C ILE A 44 -5.65 -2.71 6.72
N ILE A 45 -5.91 -3.95 6.32
CA ILE A 45 -4.99 -5.08 6.54
C ILE A 45 -3.70 -4.86 5.75
N GLY A 46 -3.81 -4.51 4.46
CA GLY A 46 -2.67 -4.34 3.57
C GLY A 46 -1.71 -3.24 4.03
N LEU A 47 -2.20 -2.04 4.33
CA LEU A 47 -1.38 -0.94 4.82
C LEU A 47 -0.78 -1.25 6.20
N SER A 48 -1.57 -1.81 7.11
CA SER A 48 -1.10 -2.08 8.48
C SER A 48 -0.01 -3.13 8.51
N LEU A 49 -0.16 -4.22 7.77
CA LEU A 49 0.85 -5.28 7.72
C LEU A 49 2.08 -4.87 6.91
N HIS A 50 1.94 -4.02 5.90
CA HIS A 50 3.05 -3.39 5.19
C HIS A 50 3.95 -2.60 6.15
N GLU A 51 3.38 -1.66 6.90
CA GLU A 51 4.11 -0.87 7.89
C GLU A 51 4.67 -1.73 9.04
N PHE A 52 3.90 -2.73 9.48
CA PHE A 52 4.39 -3.71 10.45
C PHE A 52 5.61 -4.47 9.92
N GLY A 53 5.64 -4.81 8.62
CA GLY A 53 6.79 -5.44 7.96
C GLY A 53 8.07 -4.62 8.13
N HIS A 54 8.02 -3.32 7.82
CA HIS A 54 9.14 -2.41 8.04
C HIS A 54 9.55 -2.36 9.52
N ALA A 55 8.58 -2.20 10.41
CA ALA A 55 8.82 -2.08 11.85
C ALA A 55 9.51 -3.32 12.43
N VAL A 56 9.02 -4.52 12.12
CA VAL A 56 9.55 -5.77 12.69
C VAL A 56 10.92 -6.11 12.14
N VAL A 57 11.17 -5.85 10.84
CA VAL A 57 12.48 -6.10 10.23
C VAL A 57 13.51 -5.12 10.76
N ALA A 58 13.19 -3.82 10.82
CA ALA A 58 14.07 -2.81 11.41
C ALA A 58 14.44 -3.16 12.87
N TYR A 59 13.44 -3.54 13.68
CA TYR A 59 13.65 -3.96 15.05
C TYR A 59 14.58 -5.19 15.17
N LYS A 60 14.36 -6.21 14.33
CA LYS A 60 15.20 -7.43 14.30
C LYS A 60 16.63 -7.15 13.86
N LEU A 61 16.86 -6.12 13.04
CA LEU A 61 18.17 -5.70 12.55
C LEU A 61 18.89 -4.73 13.52
N GLY A 62 18.28 -4.41 14.66
CA GLY A 62 18.90 -3.66 15.75
C GLY A 62 18.38 -2.24 15.96
N ASP A 63 17.45 -1.77 15.11
CA ASP A 63 16.82 -0.47 15.31
C ASP A 63 15.62 -0.56 16.27
N ASN A 64 15.81 -0.10 17.49
CA ASN A 64 14.74 -0.05 18.50
C ASN A 64 13.72 1.08 18.29
N THR A 65 13.94 1.98 17.34
CA THR A 65 13.08 3.15 17.11
C THR A 65 11.62 2.74 16.88
N PRO A 66 11.29 1.79 15.99
CA PRO A 66 9.90 1.38 15.76
C PRO A 66 9.24 0.79 17.02
N LYS A 67 9.99 0.02 17.82
CA LYS A 67 9.48 -0.58 19.05
C LYS A 67 9.16 0.49 20.09
N LEU A 68 10.04 1.47 20.28
CA LEU A 68 9.84 2.57 21.23
C LEU A 68 8.64 3.46 20.84
N GLN A 69 8.30 3.50 19.55
CA GLN A 69 7.13 4.20 19.03
C GLN A 69 5.84 3.36 19.04
N GLY A 70 5.88 2.11 19.55
CA GLY A 70 4.74 1.21 19.58
C GLY A 70 4.33 0.69 18.19
N ARG A 71 5.26 0.70 17.19
CA ARG A 71 4.99 0.30 15.82
C ARG A 71 5.22 -1.18 15.54
N VAL A 72 5.90 -1.92 16.44
CA VAL A 72 6.09 -3.37 16.32
C VAL A 72 4.84 -4.08 16.84
N THR A 73 3.72 -3.90 16.14
CA THR A 73 2.40 -4.45 16.47
C THR A 73 1.60 -4.66 15.20
N ILE A 74 0.71 -5.66 15.19
CA ILE A 74 -0.24 -5.89 14.12
C ILE A 74 -1.52 -5.06 14.27
N ASN A 75 -1.65 -4.25 15.32
CA ASN A 75 -2.80 -3.40 15.54
C ASN A 75 -2.91 -2.33 14.44
N PRO A 76 -3.96 -2.32 13.62
CA PRO A 76 -4.11 -1.35 12.51
C PRO A 76 -4.07 0.10 12.98
N MET A 77 -4.58 0.39 14.18
CA MET A 77 -4.63 1.74 14.73
C MET A 77 -3.24 2.38 14.91
N ALA A 78 -2.19 1.57 14.99
CA ALA A 78 -0.82 2.05 15.05
C ALA A 78 -0.27 2.48 13.69
N HIS A 79 -0.89 2.07 12.57
CA HIS A 79 -0.34 2.21 11.22
C HIS A 79 -1.22 3.05 10.29
N ILE A 80 -2.47 3.31 10.68
CA ILE A 80 -3.41 4.08 9.87
C ILE A 80 -3.23 5.57 10.10
N ASP A 81 -3.04 6.32 9.02
CA ASP A 81 -3.28 7.76 8.97
C ASP A 81 -4.73 7.98 8.49
N TRP A 82 -5.56 8.62 9.32
CA TRP A 82 -6.97 8.79 9.02
C TRP A 82 -7.21 9.66 7.78
N MET A 83 -6.36 10.66 7.56
CA MET A 83 -6.43 11.51 6.37
C MET A 83 -5.99 10.73 5.12
N GLY A 84 -4.92 9.95 5.24
CA GLY A 84 -4.46 9.04 4.18
C GLY A 84 -5.49 7.99 3.82
N LEU A 85 -6.17 7.40 4.81
CA LEU A 85 -7.25 6.44 4.60
C LEU A 85 -8.46 7.11 3.91
N ALA A 86 -8.86 8.30 4.35
CA ALA A 86 -9.93 9.05 3.70
C ALA A 86 -9.57 9.42 2.26
N ALA A 87 -8.34 9.88 2.01
CA ALA A 87 -7.86 10.16 0.66
C ALA A 87 -7.90 8.90 -0.21
N LEU A 88 -7.51 7.74 0.31
CA LEU A 88 -7.57 6.47 -0.41
C LEU A 88 -9.01 6.05 -0.72
N PHE A 89 -9.92 6.25 0.23
CA PHE A 89 -11.35 5.97 0.05
C PHE A 89 -11.97 6.83 -1.05
N PHE A 90 -11.74 8.16 -1.01
CA PHE A 90 -12.41 9.10 -1.92
C PHE A 90 -11.64 9.32 -3.23
N CYS A 91 -10.30 9.29 -3.20
CA CYS A 91 -9.47 9.63 -4.36
C CYS A 91 -8.86 8.40 -5.03
N GLY A 92 -8.91 7.21 -4.36
CA GLY A 92 -8.21 6.01 -4.82
C GLY A 92 -6.69 6.05 -4.60
N PHE A 93 -6.19 7.08 -3.92
CA PHE A 93 -4.81 7.24 -3.50
C PHE A 93 -4.75 7.72 -2.05
N GLY A 94 -3.86 7.15 -1.27
CA GLY A 94 -3.69 7.49 0.14
C GLY A 94 -2.38 6.95 0.69
N TRP A 95 -2.20 7.08 1.99
CA TRP A 95 -0.99 6.68 2.69
C TRP A 95 -1.31 6.16 4.09
N GLY A 96 -0.42 5.30 4.59
CA GLY A 96 -0.39 4.90 5.99
C GLY A 96 0.38 5.89 6.85
N GLN A 97 0.43 5.63 8.14
CA GLN A 97 1.31 6.34 9.05
C GLN A 97 2.70 5.68 9.01
N PRO A 98 3.71 6.32 8.36
CA PRO A 98 4.97 5.66 8.06
C PRO A 98 5.75 5.33 9.34
N VAL A 99 6.41 4.17 9.33
CA VAL A 99 7.33 3.75 10.38
C VAL A 99 8.62 4.56 10.29
N GLN A 100 9.02 5.19 11.40
CA GLN A 100 10.29 5.88 11.47
C GLN A 100 11.42 4.90 11.80
N ILE A 101 12.49 4.96 11.01
CA ILE A 101 13.67 4.11 11.10
C ILE A 101 14.88 4.97 11.31
N ASN A 102 15.79 4.53 12.17
CA ASN A 102 17.10 5.17 12.36
C ASN A 102 18.20 4.31 11.73
N PRO A 103 18.69 4.65 10.54
CA PRO A 103 19.72 3.88 9.84
C PRO A 103 21.05 3.76 10.59
N TYR A 104 21.33 4.64 11.54
CA TYR A 104 22.56 4.60 12.35
C TYR A 104 22.57 3.44 13.36
N ASN A 105 21.42 2.83 13.64
CA ASN A 105 21.30 1.70 14.54
C ASN A 105 21.61 0.35 13.87
N PHE A 106 21.74 0.32 12.53
CA PHE A 106 22.04 -0.89 11.79
C PHE A 106 23.53 -1.24 11.75
N LYS A 107 23.84 -2.54 11.85
CA LYS A 107 25.22 -3.03 11.75
C LYS A 107 25.77 -2.90 10.32
N HIS A 108 24.95 -3.21 9.33
CA HIS A 108 25.29 -3.16 7.92
C HIS A 108 24.29 -2.26 7.19
N ARG A 109 24.42 -0.96 7.42
CA ARG A 109 23.45 0.07 7.06
C ARG A 109 22.80 -0.16 5.69
N ARG A 110 23.58 -0.24 4.62
CA ARG A 110 23.09 -0.41 3.25
C ARG A 110 22.25 -1.67 3.06
N ARG A 111 22.77 -2.82 3.54
CA ARG A 111 22.08 -4.12 3.45
C ARG A 111 20.82 -4.13 4.30
N ASP A 112 20.89 -3.60 5.50
CA ASP A 112 19.81 -3.67 6.47
C ASP A 112 18.67 -2.72 6.07
N GLU A 113 18.98 -1.52 5.55
CA GLU A 113 17.98 -0.62 4.94
C GLU A 113 17.31 -1.26 3.71
N LEU A 114 18.06 -2.00 2.88
CA LEU A 114 17.47 -2.75 1.77
C LEU A 114 16.45 -3.78 2.24
N PHE A 115 16.78 -4.56 3.28
CA PHE A 115 15.85 -5.55 3.84
C PHE A 115 14.62 -4.90 4.45
N VAL A 116 14.79 -3.76 5.12
CA VAL A 116 13.65 -3.00 5.65
C VAL A 116 12.75 -2.52 4.52
N SER A 117 13.31 -1.93 3.47
CA SER A 117 12.51 -1.46 2.33
C SER A 117 11.78 -2.59 1.58
N LEU A 118 12.39 -3.77 1.48
CA LEU A 118 11.74 -4.94 0.90
C LEU A 118 10.63 -5.52 1.78
N ALA A 119 10.70 -5.30 3.10
CA ALA A 119 9.81 -5.96 4.07
C ALA A 119 8.33 -5.61 3.85
N GLY A 120 8.01 -4.34 3.57
CA GLY A 120 6.64 -3.90 3.28
C GLY A 120 6.07 -4.58 2.04
N VAL A 121 6.86 -4.59 0.96
CA VAL A 121 6.50 -5.23 -0.31
C VAL A 121 6.26 -6.74 -0.14
N VAL A 122 7.16 -7.42 0.60
CA VAL A 122 7.03 -8.85 0.91
C VAL A 122 5.80 -9.12 1.77
N MET A 123 5.51 -8.26 2.75
CA MET A 123 4.30 -8.42 3.56
C MET A 123 3.03 -8.32 2.73
N ASN A 124 2.91 -7.39 1.80
CA ASN A 124 1.76 -7.34 0.91
C ASN A 124 1.62 -8.60 0.05
N LEU A 125 2.74 -9.14 -0.45
CA LEU A 125 2.72 -10.43 -1.16
C LEU A 125 2.21 -11.56 -0.26
N LEU A 126 2.72 -11.67 0.97
CA LEU A 126 2.29 -12.70 1.93
C LEU A 126 0.80 -12.58 2.28
N VAL A 127 0.30 -11.36 2.44
CA VAL A 127 -1.13 -11.09 2.68
C VAL A 127 -1.96 -11.51 1.47
N ALA A 128 -1.54 -11.15 0.24
CA ALA A 128 -2.21 -11.60 -0.97
C ALA A 128 -2.28 -13.13 -1.05
N VAL A 129 -1.16 -13.83 -0.81
CA VAL A 129 -1.11 -15.30 -0.79
C VAL A 129 -2.04 -15.88 0.28
N LEU A 130 -2.08 -15.30 1.48
CA LEU A 130 -3.01 -15.73 2.53
C LEU A 130 -4.47 -15.63 2.07
N PHE A 131 -4.84 -14.50 1.45
CA PHE A 131 -6.21 -14.32 0.94
C PHE A 131 -6.52 -15.23 -0.27
N ILE A 132 -5.53 -15.61 -1.09
CA ILE A 132 -5.70 -16.61 -2.15
C ILE A 132 -6.02 -17.98 -1.55
N ILE A 133 -5.33 -18.37 -0.47
CA ILE A 133 -5.63 -19.62 0.25
C ILE A 133 -7.06 -19.58 0.82
N ILE A 134 -7.44 -18.45 1.46
CA ILE A 134 -8.80 -18.26 1.97
C ILE A 134 -9.82 -18.34 0.83
N ALA A 135 -9.55 -17.71 -0.32
CA ALA A 135 -10.40 -17.76 -1.50
C ALA A 135 -10.59 -19.20 -2.01
N LYS A 136 -9.49 -19.99 -2.09
CA LYS A 136 -9.57 -21.38 -2.52
C LYS A 136 -10.43 -22.22 -1.57
N VAL A 137 -10.25 -22.08 -0.26
CA VAL A 137 -11.07 -22.74 0.75
C VAL A 137 -12.53 -22.33 0.59
N PHE A 138 -12.81 -21.02 0.42
CA PHE A 138 -14.16 -20.49 0.24
C PHE A 138 -14.83 -21.07 -1.01
N VAL A 139 -14.16 -21.04 -2.17
CA VAL A 139 -14.68 -21.60 -3.43
C VAL A 139 -14.94 -23.10 -3.30
N THR A 140 -14.04 -23.84 -2.66
CA THR A 140 -14.21 -25.30 -2.45
C THR A 140 -15.39 -25.58 -1.53
N ALA A 141 -15.54 -24.82 -0.45
CA ALA A 141 -16.62 -25.02 0.52
C ALA A 141 -18.01 -24.66 -0.03
N THR A 142 -18.09 -23.66 -0.93
CA THR A 142 -19.36 -23.22 -1.54
C THR A 142 -19.66 -23.93 -2.87
N GLY A 143 -18.74 -24.75 -3.38
CA GLY A 143 -18.83 -25.31 -4.73
C GLY A 143 -18.82 -24.23 -5.84
N GLY A 144 -18.30 -23.04 -5.53
CA GLY A 144 -18.30 -21.88 -6.44
C GLY A 144 -19.66 -21.15 -6.50
N ALA A 145 -20.65 -21.57 -5.73
CA ALA A 145 -21.99 -20.98 -5.76
C ALA A 145 -22.10 -19.82 -4.73
N LEU A 146 -22.47 -18.64 -5.22
CA LEU A 146 -22.73 -17.44 -4.40
C LEU A 146 -24.24 -17.29 -4.19
N ASN A 147 -24.84 -18.26 -3.50
CA ASN A 147 -26.31 -18.36 -3.40
C ASN A 147 -26.93 -17.43 -2.36
N THR A 148 -26.14 -16.67 -1.63
CA THR A 148 -26.62 -15.73 -0.61
C THR A 148 -25.89 -14.41 -0.72
N THR A 149 -26.56 -13.31 -0.39
CA THR A 149 -25.97 -11.96 -0.32
C THR A 149 -24.74 -11.92 0.59
N LEU A 150 -24.75 -12.72 1.67
CA LEU A 150 -23.60 -12.83 2.57
C LEU A 150 -22.39 -13.49 1.89
N ALA A 151 -22.61 -14.61 1.18
CA ALA A 151 -21.53 -15.31 0.47
C ALA A 151 -20.94 -14.42 -0.63
N GLU A 152 -21.78 -13.71 -1.36
CA GLU A 152 -21.35 -12.74 -2.36
C GLU A 152 -20.53 -11.59 -1.75
N GLY A 153 -21.00 -10.99 -0.65
CA GLY A 153 -20.25 -9.94 0.06
C GLY A 153 -18.91 -10.41 0.59
N LEU A 154 -18.83 -11.61 1.18
CA LEU A 154 -17.58 -12.21 1.64
C LEU A 154 -16.62 -12.47 0.49
N TRP A 155 -17.11 -12.97 -0.64
CA TRP A 155 -16.32 -13.17 -1.85
C TRP A 155 -15.67 -11.87 -2.34
N TRP A 156 -16.45 -10.79 -2.44
CA TRP A 156 -15.92 -9.49 -2.87
C TRP A 156 -14.89 -8.92 -1.89
N ILE A 157 -15.07 -9.10 -0.56
CA ILE A 157 -14.07 -8.70 0.43
C ILE A 157 -12.76 -9.45 0.20
N ILE A 158 -12.82 -10.78 0.01
CA ILE A 158 -11.64 -11.62 -0.25
C ILE A 158 -10.98 -11.21 -1.57
N TYR A 159 -11.76 -11.04 -2.63
CA TYR A 159 -11.28 -10.62 -3.94
C TYR A 159 -10.55 -9.27 -3.87
N TYR A 160 -11.17 -8.27 -3.27
CA TYR A 160 -10.56 -6.95 -3.12
C TYR A 160 -9.35 -6.97 -2.19
N ALA A 161 -9.31 -7.83 -1.17
CA ALA A 161 -8.14 -7.98 -0.32
C ALA A 161 -6.93 -8.53 -1.09
N ILE A 162 -7.12 -9.49 -2.00
CA ILE A 162 -6.06 -9.97 -2.90
C ILE A 162 -5.61 -8.83 -3.82
N GLN A 163 -6.56 -8.21 -4.50
CA GLN A 163 -6.29 -7.18 -5.51
C GLN A 163 -5.53 -5.98 -4.91
N ILE A 164 -6.01 -5.43 -3.77
CA ILE A 164 -5.38 -4.26 -3.16
C ILE A 164 -3.97 -4.56 -2.64
N ASN A 165 -3.72 -5.76 -2.14
CA ASN A 165 -2.38 -6.14 -1.70
C ASN A 165 -1.41 -6.27 -2.89
N PHE A 166 -1.84 -6.73 -4.05
CA PHE A 166 -1.04 -6.66 -5.27
C PHE A 166 -0.83 -5.22 -5.73
N VAL A 167 -1.86 -4.37 -5.65
CA VAL A 167 -1.71 -2.93 -5.97
C VAL A 167 -0.67 -2.29 -5.05
N LEU A 168 -0.78 -2.48 -3.73
CA LEU A 168 0.16 -1.93 -2.75
C LEU A 168 1.59 -2.43 -2.98
N MET A 169 1.75 -3.74 -3.26
CA MET A 169 3.03 -4.35 -3.57
C MET A 169 3.69 -3.70 -4.81
N ILE A 170 2.97 -3.64 -5.93
CA ILE A 170 3.52 -3.12 -7.20
C ILE A 170 3.71 -1.62 -7.12
N PHE A 171 2.78 -0.88 -6.49
CA PHE A 171 2.89 0.56 -6.30
C PHE A 171 4.15 0.92 -5.51
N ASN A 172 4.42 0.21 -4.40
CA ASN A 172 5.60 0.46 -3.60
C ASN A 172 6.91 -0.02 -4.27
N LEU A 173 6.86 -0.81 -5.34
CA LEU A 173 8.03 -1.14 -6.15
C LEU A 173 8.36 -0.07 -7.21
N ILE A 174 7.49 0.90 -7.44
CA ILE A 174 7.78 2.01 -8.37
C ILE A 174 9.00 2.79 -7.84
N PRO A 175 10.03 3.03 -8.69
CA PRO A 175 11.27 3.70 -8.27
C PRO A 175 11.11 5.23 -8.13
N CYS A 176 10.16 5.63 -7.34
CA CYS A 176 9.81 7.04 -7.12
C CYS A 176 9.71 7.34 -5.62
N PRO A 177 10.44 8.34 -5.06
CA PRO A 177 10.24 8.72 -3.67
C PRO A 177 8.81 9.24 -3.43
N PRO A 178 8.23 8.97 -2.27
CA PRO A 178 8.79 8.33 -1.07
C PRO A 178 8.60 6.81 -1.00
N LEU A 179 8.31 6.13 -2.11
CA LEU A 179 7.99 4.70 -2.16
C LEU A 179 9.23 3.82 -1.88
N ASP A 180 9.00 2.59 -1.44
CA ASP A 180 10.07 1.63 -1.10
C ASP A 180 10.98 1.30 -2.27
N GLY A 181 10.42 1.23 -3.49
CA GLY A 181 11.17 0.97 -4.72
C GLY A 181 12.31 1.94 -4.96
N PHE A 182 12.14 3.21 -4.61
CA PHE A 182 13.24 4.17 -4.66
C PHE A 182 14.34 3.81 -3.65
N ASN A 183 13.98 3.51 -2.41
CA ASN A 183 14.94 3.12 -1.38
C ASN A 183 15.67 1.82 -1.77
N ILE A 184 14.95 0.83 -2.29
CA ILE A 184 15.51 -0.43 -2.78
C ILE A 184 16.57 -0.15 -3.85
N ILE A 185 16.26 0.65 -4.87
CA ILE A 185 17.22 0.99 -5.94
C ILE A 185 18.37 1.80 -5.40
N ALA A 186 18.13 2.77 -4.52
CA ALA A 186 19.19 3.60 -3.93
C ALA A 186 20.20 2.76 -3.14
N GLN A 187 19.71 1.74 -2.40
CA GLN A 187 20.61 0.83 -1.67
C GLN A 187 21.35 -0.13 -2.61
N ILE A 188 20.69 -0.67 -3.63
CA ILE A 188 21.34 -1.55 -4.63
C ILE A 188 22.40 -0.79 -5.42
N ALA A 189 22.11 0.42 -5.87
CA ALA A 189 23.03 1.25 -6.64
C ALA A 189 24.11 1.95 -5.77
N GLY A 190 23.97 1.93 -4.44
CA GLY A 190 24.97 2.43 -3.50
C GLY A 190 24.97 3.94 -3.29
N PHE A 191 23.93 4.65 -3.71
CA PHE A 191 23.78 6.09 -3.43
C PHE A 191 22.80 6.40 -2.28
N GLY A 192 22.29 5.38 -1.58
CA GLY A 192 21.44 5.55 -0.41
C GLY A 192 22.06 6.46 0.65
N ASN A 193 21.30 7.40 1.18
CA ASN A 193 21.71 8.37 2.19
C ASN A 193 22.86 9.33 1.76
N THR A 194 23.15 9.46 0.47
CA THR A 194 24.05 10.46 -0.08
C THR A 194 23.34 11.80 -0.30
N GLU A 195 24.09 12.84 -0.62
CA GLU A 195 23.51 14.15 -0.99
C GLU A 195 22.57 14.01 -2.21
N THR A 196 22.96 13.20 -3.20
CA THR A 196 22.15 12.89 -4.38
C THR A 196 20.82 12.22 -4.01
N TYR A 197 20.86 11.26 -3.08
CA TYR A 197 19.66 10.62 -2.55
C TYR A 197 18.70 11.66 -1.98
N TRP A 198 19.16 12.52 -1.07
CA TRP A 198 18.31 13.52 -0.42
C TRP A 198 17.82 14.60 -1.38
N ARG A 199 18.62 14.95 -2.38
CA ARG A 199 18.20 15.88 -3.45
C ARG A 199 17.01 15.31 -4.22
N ILE A 200 17.09 14.06 -4.66
CA ILE A 200 15.99 13.38 -5.38
C ILE A 200 14.78 13.19 -4.44
N TYR A 201 15.00 12.74 -3.20
CA TYR A 201 13.95 12.45 -2.24
C TYR A 201 13.09 13.67 -1.94
N ASN A 202 13.68 14.85 -1.81
CA ASN A 202 12.96 16.09 -1.49
C ASN A 202 11.97 16.53 -2.59
N TYR A 203 12.22 16.15 -3.84
CA TYR A 203 11.32 16.42 -4.96
C TYR A 203 10.40 15.24 -5.29
N GLY A 204 10.64 14.09 -4.70
CA GLY A 204 9.98 12.84 -5.06
C GLY A 204 8.47 12.87 -4.83
N SER A 205 7.99 13.48 -3.74
CA SER A 205 6.55 13.59 -3.49
C SER A 205 5.81 14.36 -4.58
N TRP A 206 6.41 15.43 -5.11
CA TRP A 206 5.86 16.17 -6.24
C TRP A 206 5.85 15.35 -7.51
N PHE A 207 6.93 14.60 -7.77
CA PHE A 207 7.02 13.73 -8.92
C PHE A 207 6.01 12.59 -8.85
N LEU A 208 5.81 12.00 -7.66
CA LEU A 208 4.79 10.98 -7.43
C LEU A 208 3.37 11.51 -7.72
N ILE A 209 3.07 12.74 -7.27
CA ILE A 209 1.78 13.37 -7.55
C ILE A 209 1.57 13.50 -9.06
N ILE A 210 2.58 13.95 -9.80
CA ILE A 210 2.53 14.06 -11.26
C ILE A 210 2.23 12.68 -11.88
N ILE A 211 2.94 11.63 -11.47
CA ILE A 211 2.72 10.24 -11.93
C ILE A 211 1.27 9.80 -11.70
N ILE A 212 0.68 10.15 -10.56
CA ILE A 212 -0.71 9.79 -10.22
C ILE A 212 -1.71 10.60 -11.05
N VAL A 213 -1.56 11.92 -11.09
CA VAL A 213 -2.51 12.83 -11.77
C VAL A 213 -2.55 12.58 -13.27
N PHE A 214 -1.41 12.31 -13.91
CA PHE A 214 -1.34 11.97 -15.33
C PHE A 214 -1.65 10.50 -15.65
N GLY A 215 -2.03 9.70 -14.64
CA GLY A 215 -2.43 8.31 -14.83
C GLY A 215 -1.28 7.35 -15.15
N VAL A 216 -0.02 7.80 -15.10
CA VAL A 216 1.16 6.97 -15.39
C VAL A 216 1.26 5.78 -14.42
N ALA A 217 0.89 6.00 -13.14
CA ALA A 217 0.80 4.92 -12.17
C ALA A 217 -0.16 3.82 -12.64
N GLY A 218 -1.33 4.20 -13.17
CA GLY A 218 -2.31 3.25 -13.69
C GLY A 218 -1.80 2.45 -14.90
N MET A 219 -1.00 3.06 -15.76
CA MET A 219 -0.39 2.37 -16.92
C MET A 219 0.55 1.24 -16.49
N ILE A 220 1.18 1.35 -15.31
CA ILE A 220 2.04 0.32 -14.73
C ILE A 220 1.22 -0.68 -13.90
N LEU A 221 0.36 -0.17 -13.03
CA LEU A 221 -0.39 -0.99 -12.08
C LEU A 221 -1.39 -1.92 -12.79
N THR A 222 -2.16 -1.39 -13.74
CA THR A 222 -3.23 -2.15 -14.38
C THR A 222 -2.74 -3.43 -15.04
N PRO A 223 -1.74 -3.44 -15.95
CA PRO A 223 -1.28 -4.66 -16.59
C PRO A 223 -0.63 -5.63 -15.59
N CYS A 224 0.15 -5.13 -14.63
CA CYS A 224 0.81 -5.98 -13.63
C CYS A 224 -0.20 -6.66 -12.70
N VAL A 225 -1.15 -5.89 -12.17
CA VAL A 225 -2.19 -6.43 -11.28
C VAL A 225 -3.09 -7.40 -12.05
N SER A 226 -3.51 -7.05 -13.28
CA SER A 226 -4.32 -7.94 -14.10
C SER A 226 -3.62 -9.26 -14.40
N PHE A 227 -2.32 -9.22 -14.69
CA PHE A 227 -1.51 -10.43 -14.88
C PHE A 227 -1.51 -11.31 -13.63
N LEU A 228 -1.25 -10.74 -12.45
CA LEU A 228 -1.28 -11.48 -11.18
C LEU A 228 -2.67 -12.02 -10.86
N MET A 229 -3.72 -11.23 -11.09
CA MET A 229 -5.10 -11.68 -10.88
C MET A 229 -5.49 -12.81 -11.84
N ASN A 230 -5.01 -12.82 -13.07
CA ASN A 230 -5.22 -13.94 -14.01
C ASN A 230 -4.57 -15.24 -13.50
N ILE A 231 -3.38 -15.15 -12.90
CA ILE A 231 -2.76 -16.31 -12.24
C ILE A 231 -3.65 -16.81 -11.08
N VAL A 232 -4.16 -15.89 -10.27
CA VAL A 232 -5.08 -16.23 -9.17
C VAL A 232 -6.32 -16.96 -9.69
N TRP A 233 -6.94 -16.44 -10.76
CA TRP A 233 -8.10 -17.11 -11.39
C TRP A 233 -7.77 -18.53 -11.83
N GLY A 234 -6.63 -18.75 -12.47
CA GLY A 234 -6.17 -20.10 -12.85
C GLY A 234 -5.89 -21.05 -11.66
N ILE A 235 -5.63 -20.51 -10.47
CA ILE A 235 -5.47 -21.31 -9.23
C ILE A 235 -6.83 -21.63 -8.60
N LEU A 236 -7.79 -20.71 -8.67
CA LEU A 236 -9.09 -20.81 -7.98
C LEU A 236 -10.04 -21.72 -8.75
N PHE A 237 -10.06 -21.63 -10.05
CA PHE A 237 -10.95 -22.31 -11.00
C PHE A 237 -10.18 -23.17 -11.99
#